data_406282427b0ae14e1bf4de5ad49e57bd
#
_entry.id   406282427b0ae14e1bf4de5ad49e57bd
#
_cell.length_a   1.000
_cell.length_b   1.000
_cell.length_c   1.000
_cell.angle_alpha   90.00
_cell.angle_beta   90.00
_cell.angle_gamma   90.00
#
_symmetry.space_group_name_H-M   'P 1'
#
loop_
_entity.id
_entity.type
_entity.pdbx_description
1 polymer ?
#
loop_
_entity_poly.entity_id
_entity_poly.type
_entity_poly.pdbx_seq_one_letter_code
_entity_poly.pdbx_strand_id
1 'polypeptide(L)'
;TNSYLVGEPATGYIAIDPGPADSQHLEKLWRAAGGDIRMIVCTHSHPDHSPGSQPLQALCVQSGRGAPPILGLASAPTARAHSQFTPERTLQNEELLTLTGQALEGEITHTLQVVHTPGHAANHLCLVLLEDGLLFSGDHILNGSTTVIDPPDGHMGDYLQSLDTLLAACVSQDVQFIFPAHGHVLGGSGAAAQGVITHLKAHRLKREAKIAAVMAAHPGGT
;
A
#
# COMPACT_ATOMS: atom_id res chain seq x y z
N THR A 1 -9.33 3.56 6.46
CA THR A 1 -8.41 3.26 5.33
C THR A 1 -9.08 3.56 4.01
N ASN A 2 -8.35 4.14 3.06
CA ASN A 2 -8.75 4.24 1.67
C ASN A 2 -8.51 2.88 1.00
N SER A 3 -9.56 2.32 0.39
CA SER A 3 -9.44 1.17 -0.53
C SER A 3 -9.41 1.69 -1.97
N TYR A 4 -8.63 1.04 -2.82
CA TYR A 4 -8.51 1.45 -4.22
C TYR A 4 -8.91 0.33 -5.17
N LEU A 5 -9.46 0.71 -6.32
CA LEU A 5 -9.73 -0.16 -7.45
C LEU A 5 -8.89 0.31 -8.63
N VAL A 6 -8.03 -0.57 -9.14
CA VAL A 6 -7.21 -0.33 -10.33
C VAL A 6 -7.74 -1.22 -11.45
N GLY A 7 -8.05 -0.65 -12.59
CA GLY A 7 -8.63 -1.35 -13.72
C GLY A 7 -9.87 -0.65 -14.29
N GLU A 8 -10.53 -1.32 -15.18
CA GLU A 8 -11.75 -0.84 -15.85
C GLU A 8 -12.64 -2.03 -16.26
N PRO A 9 -13.88 -1.80 -16.75
CA PRO A 9 -14.79 -2.90 -17.12
C PRO A 9 -14.23 -3.90 -18.14
N ALA A 10 -13.32 -3.48 -19.01
CA ALA A 10 -12.71 -4.35 -20.02
C ALA A 10 -11.62 -5.27 -19.45
N THR A 11 -10.94 -4.85 -18.38
CA THR A 11 -9.83 -5.59 -17.75
C THR A 11 -10.23 -6.33 -16.47
N GLY A 12 -11.35 -5.94 -15.84
CA GLY A 12 -11.63 -6.23 -14.45
C GLY A 12 -10.75 -5.37 -13.54
N TYR A 13 -10.75 -5.66 -12.24
CA TYR A 13 -10.15 -4.78 -11.24
C TYR A 13 -9.22 -5.51 -10.28
N ILE A 14 -8.16 -4.83 -9.86
CA ILE A 14 -7.38 -5.15 -8.67
C ILE A 14 -7.94 -4.31 -7.52
N ALA A 15 -8.34 -4.95 -6.41
CA ALA A 15 -8.72 -4.27 -5.18
C ALA A 15 -7.49 -4.18 -4.26
N ILE A 16 -7.10 -2.97 -3.87
CA ILE A 16 -5.99 -2.71 -2.95
C ILE A 16 -6.57 -2.32 -1.59
N ASP A 17 -6.10 -2.96 -0.53
CA ASP A 17 -6.50 -2.77 0.87
C ASP A 17 -8.03 -2.76 1.04
N PRO A 18 -8.68 -3.92 1.04
CA PRO A 18 -10.13 -4.01 1.20
C PRO A 18 -10.63 -3.51 2.57
N GLY A 19 -9.71 -3.19 3.48
CA GLY A 19 -10.03 -2.60 4.77
C GLY A 19 -10.44 -3.63 5.84
N PRO A 20 -11.17 -3.19 6.86
CA PRO A 20 -11.73 -4.08 7.88
C PRO A 20 -12.83 -4.98 7.28
N ALA A 21 -13.18 -6.04 7.98
CA ALA A 21 -14.27 -6.96 7.59
C ALA A 21 -15.67 -6.31 7.77
N ASP A 22 -15.87 -5.12 7.19
CA ASP A 22 -17.13 -4.38 7.18
C ASP A 22 -17.93 -4.73 5.93
N SER A 23 -19.05 -5.42 6.13
CA SER A 23 -19.86 -5.94 5.02
C SER A 23 -20.41 -4.82 4.11
N GLN A 24 -20.76 -3.66 4.65
CA GLN A 24 -21.30 -2.55 3.86
C GLN A 24 -20.21 -1.91 3.00
N HIS A 25 -18.99 -1.75 3.56
CA HIS A 25 -17.84 -1.26 2.81
C HIS A 25 -17.45 -2.23 1.69
N LEU A 26 -17.33 -3.51 1.99
CA LEU A 26 -16.95 -4.54 1.03
C LEU A 26 -17.98 -4.69 -0.09
N GLU A 27 -19.28 -4.61 0.22
CA GLU A 27 -20.32 -4.62 -0.80
C GLU A 27 -20.24 -3.40 -1.74
N LYS A 28 -19.96 -2.21 -1.20
CA LYS A 28 -19.74 -1.00 -2.01
C LYS A 28 -18.52 -1.15 -2.92
N LEU A 29 -17.40 -1.65 -2.40
CA LEU A 29 -16.18 -1.90 -3.17
C LEU A 29 -16.44 -2.91 -4.29
N TRP A 30 -17.08 -4.03 -3.98
CA TRP A 30 -17.47 -5.05 -4.95
C TRP A 30 -18.38 -4.51 -6.05
N ARG A 31 -19.42 -3.72 -5.69
CA ARG A 31 -20.32 -3.09 -6.65
C ARG A 31 -19.62 -2.06 -7.52
N ALA A 32 -18.69 -1.27 -6.96
CA ALA A 32 -17.92 -0.29 -7.71
C ALA A 32 -17.04 -0.96 -8.78
N ALA A 33 -16.54 -2.17 -8.51
CA ALA A 33 -15.82 -2.99 -9.47
C ALA A 33 -16.76 -3.74 -10.47
N GLY A 34 -18.07 -3.50 -10.45
CA GLY A 34 -19.03 -4.28 -11.25
C GLY A 34 -19.04 -5.78 -10.93
N GLY A 35 -18.57 -6.14 -9.73
CA GLY A 35 -18.38 -7.52 -9.29
C GLY A 35 -17.18 -8.24 -9.95
N ASP A 36 -16.39 -7.57 -10.77
CA ASP A 36 -15.28 -8.17 -11.52
C ASP A 36 -13.91 -7.85 -10.92
N ILE A 37 -13.68 -8.33 -9.69
CA ILE A 37 -12.39 -8.25 -9.03
C ILE A 37 -11.55 -9.46 -9.43
N ARG A 38 -10.36 -9.23 -9.96
CA ARG A 38 -9.43 -10.24 -10.47
C ARG A 38 -8.31 -10.58 -9.48
N MET A 39 -7.94 -9.63 -8.63
CA MET A 39 -6.94 -9.79 -7.59
C MET A 39 -7.32 -8.92 -6.39
N ILE A 40 -6.96 -9.37 -5.19
CA ILE A 40 -7.07 -8.61 -3.95
C ILE A 40 -5.65 -8.48 -3.39
N VAL A 41 -5.14 -7.26 -3.26
CA VAL A 41 -3.79 -6.99 -2.75
C VAL A 41 -3.89 -6.28 -1.41
N CYS A 42 -3.19 -6.80 -0.39
CA CYS A 42 -3.06 -6.13 0.90
C CYS A 42 -1.65 -5.56 1.02
N THR A 43 -1.55 -4.25 1.30
CA THR A 43 -0.25 -3.58 1.47
C THR A 43 0.49 -4.06 2.70
N HIS A 44 -0.25 -4.37 3.77
CA HIS A 44 0.28 -4.93 5.01
C HIS A 44 -0.84 -5.53 5.89
N SER A 45 -0.46 -6.09 7.02
CA SER A 45 -1.31 -6.93 7.86
C SER A 45 -2.20 -6.20 8.87
N HIS A 46 -2.16 -4.88 8.98
CA HIS A 46 -2.92 -4.16 10.00
C HIS A 46 -4.44 -4.33 9.86
N PRO A 47 -5.20 -4.19 10.99
CA PRO A 47 -6.63 -4.54 11.05
C PRO A 47 -7.53 -3.71 10.16
N ASP A 48 -7.09 -2.56 9.73
CA ASP A 48 -7.84 -1.67 8.83
C ASP A 48 -7.45 -1.83 7.35
N HIS A 49 -6.59 -2.81 7.00
CA HIS A 49 -6.14 -3.07 5.63
C HIS A 49 -6.51 -4.46 5.13
N SER A 50 -6.12 -5.52 5.85
CA SER A 50 -6.16 -6.89 5.33
C SER A 50 -7.40 -7.73 5.70
N PRO A 51 -8.13 -7.51 6.81
CA PRO A 51 -9.20 -8.44 7.24
C PRO A 51 -10.37 -8.56 6.27
N GLY A 52 -10.63 -7.52 5.47
CA GLY A 52 -11.67 -7.53 4.44
C GLY A 52 -11.38 -8.43 3.24
N SER A 53 -10.15 -8.94 3.08
CA SER A 53 -9.73 -9.68 1.89
C SER A 53 -10.51 -10.98 1.67
N GLN A 54 -10.64 -11.83 2.70
CA GLN A 54 -11.40 -13.08 2.60
C GLN A 54 -12.92 -12.85 2.42
N PRO A 55 -13.59 -11.97 3.18
CA PRO A 55 -14.98 -11.64 2.93
C PRO A 55 -15.23 -11.05 1.53
N LEU A 56 -14.33 -10.21 0.99
CA LEU A 56 -14.45 -9.70 -0.37
C LEU A 56 -14.30 -10.81 -1.42
N GLN A 57 -13.34 -11.72 -1.24
CA GLN A 57 -13.20 -12.91 -2.09
C GLN A 57 -14.47 -13.76 -2.06
N ALA A 58 -15.06 -13.97 -0.87
CA ALA A 58 -16.31 -14.72 -0.73
C ALA A 58 -17.48 -14.08 -1.50
N LEU A 59 -17.59 -12.74 -1.53
CA LEU A 59 -18.59 -12.04 -2.37
C LEU A 59 -18.38 -12.32 -3.85
N CYS A 60 -17.13 -12.32 -4.34
CA CYS A 60 -16.81 -12.65 -5.73
C CYS A 60 -17.22 -14.09 -6.07
N VAL A 61 -16.91 -15.05 -5.20
CA VAL A 61 -17.30 -16.46 -5.38
C VAL A 61 -18.83 -16.62 -5.44
N GLN A 62 -19.56 -15.99 -4.52
CA GLN A 62 -21.02 -16.04 -4.46
C GLN A 62 -21.68 -15.47 -5.72
N SER A 63 -21.03 -14.51 -6.37
CA SER A 63 -21.50 -13.92 -7.63
C SER A 63 -21.20 -14.78 -8.87
N GLY A 64 -20.53 -15.92 -8.73
CA GLY A 64 -20.17 -16.83 -9.81
C GLY A 64 -18.95 -16.41 -10.64
N ARG A 65 -18.18 -15.39 -10.19
CA ARG A 65 -17.00 -14.89 -10.91
C ARG A 65 -15.68 -15.60 -10.55
N GLY A 66 -15.71 -16.58 -9.66
CA GLY A 66 -14.53 -17.28 -9.16
C GLY A 66 -13.90 -16.57 -7.96
N ALA A 67 -12.80 -17.14 -7.44
CA ALA A 67 -12.07 -16.63 -6.30
C ALA A 67 -10.86 -15.79 -6.78
N PRO A 68 -10.89 -14.45 -6.68
CA PRO A 68 -9.69 -13.65 -6.95
C PRO A 68 -8.62 -13.99 -5.92
N PRO A 69 -7.34 -14.25 -6.30
CA PRO A 69 -6.30 -14.57 -5.35
C PRO A 69 -6.05 -13.40 -4.38
N ILE A 70 -5.81 -13.74 -3.11
CA ILE A 70 -5.41 -12.79 -2.07
C ILE A 70 -3.87 -12.73 -2.04
N LEU A 71 -3.33 -11.55 -2.32
CA LEU A 71 -1.93 -11.29 -2.54
C LEU A 71 -1.37 -10.33 -1.48
N GLY A 72 -0.09 -10.46 -1.17
CA GLY A 72 0.62 -9.59 -0.22
C GLY A 72 1.84 -10.28 0.36
N LEU A 73 2.32 -9.79 1.49
CA LEU A 73 3.37 -10.42 2.28
C LEU A 73 2.78 -10.96 3.59
N ALA A 74 3.18 -12.17 3.98
CA ALA A 74 2.77 -12.73 5.26
C ALA A 74 3.28 -11.87 6.43
N SER A 75 2.51 -11.82 7.51
CA SER A 75 2.93 -11.15 8.75
C SER A 75 4.25 -11.71 9.25
N ALA A 76 5.14 -10.82 9.68
CA ALA A 76 6.36 -11.22 10.35
C ALA A 76 6.06 -11.81 11.75
N PRO A 77 6.99 -12.57 12.34
CA PRO A 77 6.83 -13.04 13.73
C PRO A 77 6.72 -11.90 14.76
N THR A 78 7.15 -10.70 14.39
CA THR A 78 7.06 -9.47 15.19
C THR A 78 5.67 -8.84 15.16
N ALA A 79 4.82 -9.22 14.21
CA ALA A 79 3.49 -8.66 14.08
C ALA A 79 2.61 -8.98 15.30
N ARG A 80 1.80 -8.01 15.70
CA ARG A 80 0.88 -8.16 16.85
C ARG A 80 -0.18 -9.20 16.56
N ALA A 81 -0.72 -9.83 17.61
CA ALA A 81 -1.70 -10.91 17.49
C ALA A 81 -2.96 -10.53 16.69
N HIS A 82 -3.35 -9.24 16.71
CA HIS A 82 -4.49 -8.73 15.95
C HIS A 82 -4.15 -8.25 14.53
N SER A 83 -2.86 -8.35 14.14
CA SER A 83 -2.34 -7.96 12.83
C SER A 83 -1.77 -9.17 12.07
N GLN A 84 -2.47 -10.31 12.17
CA GLN A 84 -2.06 -11.53 11.49
C GLN A 84 -2.69 -11.61 10.11
N PHE A 85 -1.86 -11.83 9.10
CA PHE A 85 -2.27 -11.96 7.69
C PHE A 85 -1.42 -13.03 7.01
N THR A 86 -2.07 -13.90 6.28
CA THR A 86 -1.41 -14.90 5.43
C THR A 86 -2.06 -14.81 4.04
N PRO A 87 -1.33 -14.30 3.02
CA PRO A 87 -1.85 -14.25 1.66
C PRO A 87 -1.92 -15.67 1.07
N GLU A 88 -2.79 -15.88 0.09
CA GLU A 88 -2.80 -17.11 -0.71
C GLU A 88 -1.57 -17.22 -1.61
N ARG A 89 -1.06 -16.07 -2.06
CA ARG A 89 0.20 -15.98 -2.82
C ARG A 89 1.05 -14.82 -2.31
N THR A 90 2.27 -15.14 -1.93
CA THR A 90 3.26 -14.14 -1.50
C THR A 90 3.82 -13.40 -2.72
N LEU A 91 3.84 -12.08 -2.64
CA LEU A 91 4.43 -11.20 -3.64
C LEU A 91 5.94 -11.10 -3.47
N GLN A 92 6.65 -10.79 -4.56
CA GLN A 92 8.08 -10.51 -4.56
C GLN A 92 8.32 -9.02 -4.83
N ASN A 93 9.45 -8.48 -4.32
CA ASN A 93 9.87 -7.13 -4.70
C ASN A 93 10.08 -7.05 -6.23
N GLU A 94 9.65 -5.95 -6.84
CA GLU A 94 9.69 -5.71 -8.30
C GLU A 94 8.77 -6.62 -9.14
N GLU A 95 7.96 -7.46 -8.51
CA GLU A 95 6.97 -8.27 -9.22
C GLU A 95 5.93 -7.37 -9.91
N LEU A 96 5.50 -7.79 -11.11
CA LEU A 96 4.48 -7.10 -11.89
C LEU A 96 3.14 -7.85 -11.80
N LEU A 97 2.09 -7.13 -11.40
CA LEU A 97 0.71 -7.61 -11.42
C LEU A 97 0.00 -6.93 -12.59
N THR A 98 -0.38 -7.68 -13.59
CA THR A 98 -0.93 -7.12 -14.83
C THR A 98 -2.38 -7.58 -15.06
N LEU A 99 -3.24 -6.62 -15.38
CA LEU A 99 -4.56 -6.85 -15.99
C LEU A 99 -4.50 -6.45 -17.45
N THR A 100 -5.07 -7.27 -18.31
CA THR A 100 -5.24 -6.97 -19.74
C THR A 100 -6.68 -7.17 -20.17
N GLY A 101 -7.14 -6.36 -21.10
CA GLY A 101 -8.48 -6.44 -21.66
C GLY A 101 -8.54 -5.86 -23.08
N GLN A 102 -9.65 -6.10 -23.75
CA GLN A 102 -9.92 -5.57 -25.08
C GLN A 102 -11.00 -4.50 -25.00
N ALA A 103 -10.68 -3.30 -25.52
CA ALA A 103 -11.65 -2.23 -25.73
C ALA A 103 -11.78 -1.91 -27.21
N LEU A 104 -12.67 -0.96 -27.54
CA LEU A 104 -12.90 -0.56 -28.94
C LEU A 104 -11.66 0.03 -29.61
N GLU A 105 -10.78 0.66 -28.82
CA GLU A 105 -9.57 1.34 -29.31
C GLU A 105 -8.31 0.45 -29.26
N GLY A 106 -8.42 -0.81 -28.80
CA GLY A 106 -7.31 -1.75 -28.74
C GLY A 106 -7.18 -2.47 -27.38
N GLU A 107 -6.03 -3.06 -27.16
CA GLU A 107 -5.68 -3.71 -25.91
C GLU A 107 -5.39 -2.65 -24.83
N ILE A 108 -5.97 -2.87 -23.63
CA ILE A 108 -5.72 -2.05 -22.45
C ILE A 108 -4.97 -2.87 -21.44
N THR A 109 -3.99 -2.26 -20.79
CA THR A 109 -3.17 -2.90 -19.77
C THR A 109 -3.06 -1.99 -18.55
N HIS A 110 -3.15 -2.58 -17.37
CA HIS A 110 -2.83 -1.95 -16.09
C HIS A 110 -1.80 -2.81 -15.37
N THR A 111 -0.63 -2.25 -15.09
CA THR A 111 0.50 -2.94 -14.49
C THR A 111 0.89 -2.29 -13.16
N LEU A 112 0.70 -3.02 -12.07
CA LEU A 112 1.18 -2.64 -10.74
C LEU A 112 2.54 -3.29 -10.48
N GLN A 113 3.58 -2.48 -10.26
CA GLN A 113 4.88 -2.94 -9.77
C GLN A 113 4.89 -2.95 -8.24
N VAL A 114 5.28 -4.07 -7.66
CA VAL A 114 5.42 -4.25 -6.21
C VAL A 114 6.74 -3.64 -5.73
N VAL A 115 6.68 -2.81 -4.71
CA VAL A 115 7.86 -2.25 -4.03
C VAL A 115 7.80 -2.64 -2.55
N HIS A 116 8.72 -3.49 -2.08
CA HIS A 116 8.80 -3.85 -0.66
C HIS A 116 9.32 -2.67 0.16
N THR A 117 8.53 -2.22 1.12
CA THR A 117 8.77 -1.01 1.91
C THR A 117 8.57 -1.26 3.41
N PRO A 118 9.42 -2.10 4.04
CA PRO A 118 9.33 -2.34 5.46
C PRO A 118 9.58 -1.07 6.28
N GLY A 119 9.08 -1.05 7.50
CA GLY A 119 9.34 0.02 8.46
C GLY A 119 8.13 0.48 9.24
N HIS A 120 6.96 0.69 8.62
CA HIS A 120 5.68 0.82 9.34
C HIS A 120 5.22 -0.54 9.87
N ALA A 121 5.25 -1.53 9.03
CA ALA A 121 5.15 -2.95 9.35
C ALA A 121 6.25 -3.70 8.56
N ALA A 122 6.73 -4.83 9.08
CA ALA A 122 7.80 -5.60 8.43
C ALA A 122 7.34 -6.19 7.08
N ASN A 123 6.04 -6.46 6.93
CA ASN A 123 5.42 -6.99 5.71
C ASN A 123 4.79 -5.92 4.82
N HIS A 124 5.18 -4.64 4.98
CA HIS A 124 4.60 -3.56 4.20
C HIS A 124 5.14 -3.53 2.76
N LEU A 125 4.25 -3.27 1.81
CA LEU A 125 4.58 -2.99 0.41
C LEU A 125 3.81 -1.78 -0.12
N CYS A 126 4.39 -1.12 -1.10
CA CYS A 126 3.74 -0.13 -1.96
C CYS A 126 3.55 -0.69 -3.36
N LEU A 127 2.70 -0.06 -4.15
CA LEU A 127 2.42 -0.45 -5.54
C LEU A 127 2.54 0.76 -6.45
N VAL A 128 3.22 0.62 -7.59
CA VAL A 128 3.31 1.66 -8.63
C VAL A 128 2.52 1.23 -9.85
N LEU A 129 1.49 1.97 -10.23
CA LEU A 129 0.79 1.81 -11.52
C LEU A 129 1.63 2.48 -12.59
N LEU A 130 2.21 1.67 -13.48
CA LEU A 130 3.26 2.11 -14.40
C LEU A 130 2.73 3.01 -15.50
N GLU A 131 1.54 2.71 -16.03
CA GLU A 131 0.94 3.43 -17.17
C GLU A 131 0.57 4.88 -16.81
N ASP A 132 0.18 5.12 -15.56
CA ASP A 132 -0.33 6.42 -15.10
C ASP A 132 0.62 7.15 -14.12
N GLY A 133 1.73 6.53 -13.73
CA GLY A 133 2.67 7.10 -12.76
C GLY A 133 2.03 7.36 -11.39
N LEU A 134 1.28 6.38 -10.86
CA LEU A 134 0.58 6.49 -9.58
C LEU A 134 1.21 5.57 -8.53
N LEU A 135 1.51 6.10 -7.36
CA LEU A 135 2.03 5.33 -6.21
C LEU A 135 0.93 5.11 -5.16
N PHE A 136 0.51 3.87 -4.94
CA PHE A 136 -0.29 3.47 -3.78
C PHE A 136 0.65 3.18 -2.62
N SER A 137 0.69 4.08 -1.65
CA SER A 137 1.72 4.07 -0.60
C SER A 137 1.34 3.31 0.67
N GLY A 138 0.14 2.73 0.75
CA GLY A 138 -0.34 2.13 2.00
C GLY A 138 -0.16 3.12 3.14
N ASP A 139 0.41 2.65 4.25
CA ASP A 139 0.71 3.46 5.43
C ASP A 139 2.16 3.98 5.48
N HIS A 140 2.93 3.81 4.39
CA HIS A 140 4.30 4.32 4.37
C HIS A 140 4.36 5.85 4.21
N ILE A 141 3.48 6.42 3.39
CA ILE A 141 3.31 7.87 3.20
C ILE A 141 1.85 8.20 3.38
N LEU A 142 1.54 9.09 4.33
CA LEU A 142 0.18 9.51 4.68
C LEU A 142 0.00 11.01 4.40
N ASN A 143 -1.27 11.43 4.26
CA ASN A 143 -1.63 12.85 4.21
C ASN A 143 -2.41 13.23 5.48
N GLY A 144 -2.01 14.36 6.08
CA GLY A 144 -2.67 14.91 7.28
C GLY A 144 -2.25 14.25 8.60
N SER A 145 -1.44 13.18 8.54
CA SER A 145 -0.90 12.50 9.70
C SER A 145 0.53 12.00 9.45
N THR A 146 1.20 11.59 10.52
CA THR A 146 2.53 11.01 10.47
C THR A 146 2.43 9.50 10.65
N THR A 147 3.01 8.73 9.76
CA THR A 147 3.09 7.27 9.85
C THR A 147 3.61 6.83 11.22
N VAL A 148 2.93 5.90 11.86
CA VAL A 148 3.36 5.30 13.12
C VAL A 148 4.43 4.24 12.83
N ILE A 149 5.53 4.31 13.59
CA ILE A 149 6.59 3.28 13.57
C ILE A 149 6.64 2.69 14.97
N ASP A 150 6.06 1.52 15.14
CA ASP A 150 5.82 0.92 16.46
C ASP A 150 6.55 -0.44 16.59
N PRO A 151 7.66 -0.49 17.33
CA PRO A 151 8.37 -1.74 17.58
C PRO A 151 7.49 -2.77 18.32
N PRO A 152 7.75 -4.09 18.14
CA PRO A 152 8.86 -4.68 17.40
C PRO A 152 8.64 -4.83 15.89
N ASP A 153 7.43 -4.66 15.36
CA ASP A 153 7.11 -4.85 13.94
C ASP A 153 7.56 -3.65 13.10
N GLY A 154 7.36 -2.43 13.62
CA GLY A 154 7.85 -1.21 13.02
C GLY A 154 9.33 -0.97 13.31
N HIS A 155 10.10 -0.48 12.30
CA HIS A 155 11.52 -0.18 12.43
C HIS A 155 11.90 1.10 11.68
N MET A 156 12.42 2.10 12.42
CA MET A 156 12.70 3.43 11.86
C MET A 156 13.79 3.42 10.79
N GLY A 157 14.83 2.59 10.96
CA GLY A 157 15.90 2.46 9.96
C GLY A 157 15.38 1.95 8.63
N ASP A 158 14.57 0.90 8.66
CA ASP A 158 13.96 0.31 7.46
C ASP A 158 12.98 1.30 6.83
N TYR A 159 12.20 2.02 7.62
CA TYR A 159 11.29 3.07 7.16
C TYR A 159 12.03 4.16 6.36
N LEU A 160 13.15 4.66 6.89
CA LEU A 160 13.95 5.68 6.21
C LEU A 160 14.61 5.15 4.92
N GLN A 161 15.06 3.90 4.93
CA GLN A 161 15.60 3.24 3.73
C GLN A 161 14.51 3.02 2.68
N SER A 162 13.30 2.62 3.09
CA SER A 162 12.16 2.45 2.21
C SER A 162 11.73 3.76 1.56
N LEU A 163 11.85 4.90 2.25
CA LEU A 163 11.65 6.23 1.63
C LEU A 163 12.65 6.51 0.52
N ASP A 164 13.93 6.08 0.65
CA ASP A 164 14.91 6.20 -0.43
C ASP A 164 14.55 5.31 -1.62
N THR A 165 14.12 4.08 -1.36
CA THR A 165 13.64 3.14 -2.39
C THR A 165 12.45 3.72 -3.14
N LEU A 166 11.47 4.28 -2.43
CA LEU A 166 10.31 4.93 -3.05
C LEU A 166 10.69 6.18 -3.85
N LEU A 167 11.63 6.98 -3.36
CA LEU A 167 12.12 8.15 -4.10
C LEU A 167 12.77 7.72 -5.42
N ALA A 168 13.59 6.67 -5.42
CA ALA A 168 14.20 6.12 -6.62
C ALA A 168 13.13 5.55 -7.59
N ALA A 169 12.14 4.83 -7.08
CA ALA A 169 11.02 4.33 -7.88
C ALA A 169 10.21 5.48 -8.50
N CYS A 170 9.92 6.54 -7.73
CA CYS A 170 9.22 7.72 -8.24
C CYS A 170 9.98 8.43 -9.37
N VAL A 171 11.30 8.45 -9.30
CA VAL A 171 12.14 9.02 -10.38
C VAL A 171 12.12 8.11 -11.61
N SER A 172 12.33 6.81 -11.43
CA SER A 172 12.46 5.86 -12.55
C SER A 172 11.14 5.61 -13.29
N GLN A 173 10.00 5.70 -12.60
CA GLN A 173 8.67 5.43 -13.13
C GLN A 173 7.83 6.70 -13.36
N ASP A 174 8.45 7.88 -13.28
CA ASP A 174 7.81 9.20 -13.45
C ASP A 174 6.51 9.36 -12.63
N VAL A 175 6.56 8.99 -11.35
CA VAL A 175 5.39 9.04 -10.46
C VAL A 175 4.92 10.47 -10.27
N GLN A 176 3.65 10.73 -10.61
CA GLN A 176 3.00 12.03 -10.54
C GLN A 176 2.23 12.23 -9.23
N PHE A 177 1.56 11.18 -8.75
CA PHE A 177 0.67 11.23 -7.59
C PHE A 177 0.94 10.10 -6.61
N ILE A 178 0.70 10.37 -5.32
CA ILE A 178 0.74 9.40 -4.24
C ILE A 178 -0.67 9.24 -3.68
N PHE A 179 -1.14 8.01 -3.62
CA PHE A 179 -2.43 7.58 -3.13
C PHE A 179 -2.24 6.87 -1.77
N PRO A 180 -2.38 7.62 -0.64
CA PRO A 180 -2.15 7.07 0.69
C PRO A 180 -3.34 6.27 1.20
N ALA A 181 -3.12 5.32 2.10
CA ALA A 181 -4.22 4.62 2.76
C ALA A 181 -5.00 5.53 3.73
N HIS A 182 -4.40 6.62 4.22
CA HIS A 182 -5.10 7.62 5.03
C HIS A 182 -4.83 9.03 4.53
N GLY A 183 -5.91 9.83 4.46
CA GLY A 183 -5.89 11.23 4.00
C GLY A 183 -6.20 11.37 2.50
N HIS A 184 -5.79 12.47 1.92
CA HIS A 184 -6.05 12.82 0.53
C HIS A 184 -4.85 12.49 -0.37
N VAL A 185 -5.08 12.41 -1.67
CA VAL A 185 -4.04 12.25 -2.70
C VAL A 185 -3.01 13.37 -2.58
N LEU A 186 -1.74 13.03 -2.74
CA LEU A 186 -0.59 13.93 -2.72
C LEU A 186 0.06 13.99 -4.11
N GLY A 187 0.73 15.09 -4.41
CA GLY A 187 1.42 15.26 -5.69
C GLY A 187 0.65 16.16 -6.65
N GLY A 188 0.75 15.91 -7.93
CA GLY A 188 0.21 16.70 -9.04
C GLY A 188 1.25 16.95 -10.13
N SER A 189 2.50 16.57 -9.88
CA SER A 189 3.60 16.45 -10.84
C SER A 189 4.67 15.54 -10.24
N GLY A 190 5.52 14.93 -11.04
CA GLY A 190 6.60 14.05 -10.56
C GLY A 190 7.51 14.76 -9.55
N ALA A 191 7.81 16.03 -9.76
CA ALA A 191 8.58 16.83 -8.79
C ALA A 191 7.84 17.02 -7.45
N ALA A 192 6.50 17.14 -7.47
CA ALA A 192 5.71 17.26 -6.25
C ALA A 192 5.69 15.96 -5.44
N ALA A 193 5.51 14.79 -6.08
CA ALA A 193 5.57 13.48 -5.43
C ALA A 193 6.95 13.24 -4.78
N GLN A 194 8.03 13.50 -5.51
CA GLN A 194 9.40 13.41 -4.99
C GLN A 194 9.63 14.39 -3.83
N GLY A 195 9.10 15.61 -3.93
CA GLY A 195 9.16 16.63 -2.89
C GLY A 195 8.48 16.18 -1.59
N VAL A 196 7.34 15.51 -1.68
CA VAL A 196 6.63 14.94 -0.52
C VAL A 196 7.52 13.93 0.22
N ILE A 197 8.13 12.98 -0.50
CA ILE A 197 9.01 11.95 0.09
C ILE A 197 10.23 12.59 0.74
N THR A 198 10.89 13.51 0.03
CA THR A 198 12.07 14.21 0.51
C THR A 198 11.77 15.02 1.78
N HIS A 199 10.65 15.75 1.78
CA HIS A 199 10.20 16.51 2.96
C HIS A 199 9.90 15.60 4.15
N LEU A 200 9.19 14.50 3.91
CA LEU A 200 8.83 13.52 4.95
C LEU A 200 10.10 12.93 5.60
N LYS A 201 11.08 12.52 4.78
CA LYS A 201 12.34 11.98 5.27
C LYS A 201 13.12 13.02 6.09
N ALA A 202 13.25 14.25 5.58
CA ALA A 202 13.92 15.33 6.29
C ALA A 202 13.26 15.65 7.65
N HIS A 203 11.91 15.64 7.69
CA HIS A 203 11.16 15.83 8.92
C HIS A 203 11.45 14.73 9.96
N ARG A 204 11.48 13.45 9.54
CA ARG A 204 11.82 12.31 10.41
C ARG A 204 13.24 12.44 10.96
N LEU A 205 14.23 12.66 10.11
CA LEU A 205 15.63 12.81 10.53
C LEU A 205 15.81 13.97 11.52
N LYS A 206 15.11 15.11 11.30
CA LYS A 206 15.14 16.24 12.23
C LYS A 206 14.56 15.89 13.59
N ARG A 207 13.50 15.08 13.63
CA ARG A 207 12.88 14.59 14.89
C ARG A 207 13.84 13.66 15.63
N GLU A 208 14.43 12.68 14.94
CA GLU A 208 15.41 11.75 15.52
C GLU A 208 16.62 12.48 16.08
N ALA A 209 17.17 13.46 15.36
CA ALA A 209 18.28 14.28 15.84
C ALA A 209 17.93 15.05 17.13
N LYS A 210 16.70 15.56 17.26
CA LYS A 210 16.25 16.22 18.51
C LYS A 210 16.19 15.24 19.67
N ILE A 211 15.65 14.04 19.46
CA ILE A 211 15.57 12.98 20.49
C ILE A 211 16.98 12.60 20.93
N ALA A 212 17.88 12.32 19.99
CA ALA A 212 19.26 11.98 20.28
C ALA A 212 19.99 13.07 21.08
N ALA A 213 19.78 14.34 20.74
CA ALA A 213 20.37 15.47 21.45
C ALA A 213 19.87 15.58 22.91
N VAL A 214 18.57 15.36 23.14
CA VAL A 214 17.98 15.34 24.49
C VAL A 214 18.54 14.18 25.30
N MET A 215 18.62 12.98 24.74
CA MET A 215 19.19 11.81 25.41
C MET A 215 20.65 12.00 25.76
N ALA A 216 21.44 12.60 24.85
CA ALA A 216 22.85 12.91 25.11
C ALA A 216 23.04 13.96 26.23
N ALA A 217 22.13 14.94 26.33
CA ALA A 217 22.15 15.96 27.38
C ALA A 217 21.67 15.45 28.75
N HIS A 218 20.91 14.36 28.80
CA HIS A 218 20.33 13.78 30.02
C HIS A 218 20.59 12.26 30.10
N PRO A 219 21.87 11.83 30.19
CA PRO A 219 22.24 10.43 30.29
C PRO A 219 21.63 9.83 31.58
N GLY A 220 20.75 8.87 31.45
CA GLY A 220 20.05 8.20 32.55
C GLY A 220 18.66 8.75 32.88
N GLY A 221 18.13 9.68 32.09
CA GLY A 221 16.72 10.06 32.12
C GLY A 221 15.86 8.96 31.48
N THR A 222 14.91 8.40 32.24
CA THR A 222 13.86 7.49 31.76
C THR A 222 12.64 8.32 31.36
#